data_f3e7304b82bfc44c8f1b87bcf34e63d4
#
_entry.id   f3e7304b82bfc44c8f1b87bcf34e63d4
#
_cell.length_a   1.000
_cell.length_b   1.000
_cell.length_c   1.000
_cell.angle_alpha   90.00
_cell.angle_beta   90.00
_cell.angle_gamma   90.00
#
_symmetry.space_group_name_H-M   'P 1'
#
loop_
_entity.id
_entity.type
_entity.pdbx_description
1 polymer ?
#
loop_
_entity_poly.entity_id
_entity_poly.type
_entity_poly.pdbx_seq_one_letter_code
_entity_poly.pdbx_strand_id
1 'polypeptide(L)'
;MDTLEKYNEKNFEDIKHIDEYGNEYWYARELQTMLGYKEWRLFSAVIEKAQIACSQSNNFINSNFGVYPKIVKTGVSTKNIIDYKLSRYACYLIVQNANPKFEAVALGQTYFAIQTRKQELTEKEYSKLTEDEKRLYRRKQTKDGNKIIY
;
A
#
# COMPACT_ATOMS: atom_id res chain seq x y z
N MET A 1 17.30 11.99 2.44
CA MET A 1 15.99 11.62 2.95
C MET A 1 14.88 12.07 2.06
N ASP A 2 14.91 13.34 1.70
CA ASP A 2 13.84 13.86 0.86
C ASP A 2 13.72 13.15 -0.48
N THR A 3 14.84 12.72 -1.03
CA THR A 3 14.83 11.99 -2.30
C THR A 3 14.10 10.66 -2.17
N LEU A 4 14.35 9.96 -1.06
CA LEU A 4 13.68 8.69 -0.80
C LEU A 4 12.17 8.88 -0.62
N GLU A 5 11.77 9.82 0.22
CA GLU A 5 10.36 10.07 0.47
C GLU A 5 9.64 10.55 -0.79
N LYS A 6 10.25 11.47 -1.54
CA LYS A 6 9.67 11.96 -2.78
C LYS A 6 9.48 10.84 -3.79
N TYR A 7 10.48 9.98 -3.94
CA TYR A 7 10.41 8.91 -4.92
C TYR A 7 9.25 7.97 -4.62
N ASN A 8 9.18 7.44 -3.40
CA ASN A 8 8.17 6.44 -3.09
C ASN A 8 6.79 7.02 -2.89
N GLU A 9 6.69 8.10 -2.14
CA GLU A 9 5.40 8.72 -1.88
C GLU A 9 4.78 9.27 -3.15
N LYS A 10 5.54 10.03 -3.92
CA LYS A 10 5.03 10.65 -5.13
C LYS A 10 4.63 9.61 -6.16
N ASN A 11 5.51 8.67 -6.46
CA ASN A 11 5.21 7.68 -7.48
C ASN A 11 4.05 6.77 -7.07
N PHE A 12 3.99 6.40 -5.82
CA PHE A 12 2.92 5.55 -5.31
C PHE A 12 1.58 6.27 -5.34
N GLU A 13 1.53 7.49 -4.86
CA GLU A 13 0.28 8.25 -4.84
C GLU A 13 -0.16 8.66 -6.24
N ASP A 14 0.79 8.84 -7.16
CA ASP A 14 0.47 9.23 -8.54
C ASP A 14 -0.32 8.17 -9.30
N ILE A 15 -0.15 6.90 -8.96
CA ILE A 15 -0.86 5.82 -9.64
C ILE A 15 -2.12 5.37 -8.90
N LYS A 16 -2.47 6.07 -7.85
CA LYS A 16 -3.67 5.77 -7.06
C LYS A 16 -4.93 6.12 -7.85
N HIS A 17 -5.94 5.29 -7.71
CA HIS A 17 -7.27 5.51 -8.26
C HIS A 17 -8.28 5.67 -7.13
N ILE A 18 -9.36 6.37 -7.41
CA ILE A 18 -10.46 6.55 -6.47
C ILE A 18 -11.73 6.03 -7.15
N ASP A 19 -12.47 5.17 -6.48
CA ASP A 19 -13.70 4.65 -7.04
C ASP A 19 -14.87 5.62 -6.81
N GLU A 20 -16.06 5.24 -7.28
CA GLU A 20 -17.25 6.10 -7.18
C GLU A 20 -17.70 6.33 -5.74
N TYR A 21 -17.24 5.51 -4.81
CA TYR A 21 -17.58 5.65 -3.38
C TYR A 21 -16.49 6.36 -2.60
N GLY A 22 -15.45 6.85 -3.27
CA GLY A 22 -14.36 7.55 -2.63
C GLY A 22 -13.28 6.65 -2.05
N ASN A 23 -13.30 5.36 -2.34
CA ASN A 23 -12.29 4.42 -1.86
C ASN A 23 -11.07 4.41 -2.76
N GLU A 24 -9.90 4.45 -2.16
CA GLU A 24 -8.65 4.41 -2.93
C GLU A 24 -8.28 2.98 -3.26
N TYR A 25 -7.67 2.79 -4.42
CA TYR A 25 -7.15 1.48 -4.82
C TYR A 25 -6.04 1.66 -5.87
N TRP A 26 -5.29 0.60 -6.06
CA TRP A 26 -4.20 0.56 -7.04
C TRP A 26 -4.40 -0.67 -7.92
N TYR A 27 -4.05 -0.53 -9.21
CA TYR A 27 -3.99 -1.69 -10.08
C TYR A 27 -2.65 -2.38 -9.93
N ALA A 28 -2.66 -3.71 -9.81
CA ALA A 28 -1.42 -4.47 -9.64
C ALA A 28 -0.46 -4.28 -10.80
N ARG A 29 -0.98 -4.19 -12.02
CA ARG A 29 -0.10 -4.04 -13.18
C ARG A 29 0.59 -2.68 -13.23
N GLU A 30 -0.06 -1.65 -12.73
CA GLU A 30 0.57 -0.33 -12.60
C GLU A 30 1.64 -0.35 -11.51
N LEU A 31 1.33 -1.03 -10.41
CA LEU A 31 2.31 -1.19 -9.34
C LEU A 31 3.51 -2.00 -9.81
N GLN A 32 3.27 -3.04 -10.59
CA GLN A 32 4.32 -3.85 -11.21
C GLN A 32 5.33 -2.96 -11.95
N THR A 33 4.83 -2.08 -12.80
CA THR A 33 5.65 -1.18 -13.59
C THR A 33 6.42 -0.21 -12.70
N MET A 34 5.75 0.37 -11.72
CA MET A 34 6.38 1.31 -10.80
C MET A 34 7.54 0.65 -10.04
N LEU A 35 7.36 -0.60 -9.63
CA LEU A 35 8.38 -1.30 -8.86
C LEU A 35 9.51 -1.87 -9.72
N GLY A 36 9.36 -1.84 -11.05
CA GLY A 36 10.41 -2.25 -11.97
C GLY A 36 10.33 -3.70 -12.44
N TYR A 37 9.25 -4.40 -12.14
CA TYR A 37 9.05 -5.76 -12.62
C TYR A 37 8.58 -5.75 -14.06
N LYS A 38 9.34 -6.37 -14.95
CA LYS A 38 8.99 -6.41 -16.37
C LYS A 38 8.06 -7.56 -16.73
N GLU A 39 8.13 -8.66 -15.96
CA GLU A 39 7.34 -9.85 -16.25
C GLU A 39 6.26 -10.06 -15.21
N TRP A 40 5.04 -10.14 -15.68
CA TRP A 40 3.89 -10.40 -14.79
C TRP A 40 4.03 -11.70 -14.02
N ARG A 41 4.60 -12.74 -14.65
CA ARG A 41 4.79 -14.02 -14.00
C ARG A 41 5.58 -13.89 -12.70
N LEU A 42 6.64 -13.10 -12.73
CA LEU A 42 7.48 -12.88 -11.54
C LEU A 42 6.78 -12.02 -10.51
N PHE A 43 6.08 -10.99 -10.97
CA PHE A 43 5.34 -10.12 -10.04
C PHE A 43 4.14 -10.85 -9.44
N SER A 44 3.49 -11.71 -10.20
CA SER A 44 2.38 -12.53 -9.72
C SER A 44 2.81 -13.41 -8.55
N ALA A 45 4.03 -13.95 -8.59
CA ALA A 45 4.56 -14.74 -7.48
C ALA A 45 4.72 -13.89 -6.20
N VAL A 46 5.09 -12.63 -6.36
CA VAL A 46 5.16 -11.70 -5.22
C VAL A 46 3.77 -11.45 -4.65
N ILE A 47 2.79 -11.28 -5.53
CA ILE A 47 1.40 -11.08 -5.09
C ILE A 47 0.92 -12.29 -4.28
N GLU A 48 1.24 -13.50 -4.72
CA GLU A 48 0.88 -14.70 -3.98
C GLU A 48 1.47 -14.71 -2.57
N LYS A 49 2.73 -14.32 -2.42
CA LYS A 49 3.37 -14.24 -1.12
C LYS A 49 2.68 -13.22 -0.23
N ALA A 50 2.30 -12.07 -0.80
CA ALA A 50 1.59 -11.04 -0.07
C ALA A 50 0.21 -11.53 0.36
N GLN A 51 -0.47 -12.29 -0.49
CA GLN A 51 -1.78 -12.87 -0.15
C GLN A 51 -1.66 -13.87 0.99
N ILE A 52 -0.61 -14.68 1.00
CA ILE A 52 -0.36 -15.60 2.10
C ILE A 52 -0.14 -14.84 3.39
N ALA A 53 0.67 -13.79 3.36
CA ALA A 53 0.91 -12.96 4.54
C ALA A 53 -0.38 -12.32 5.04
N CYS A 54 -1.22 -11.86 4.13
CA CYS A 54 -2.52 -11.27 4.46
C CYS A 54 -3.41 -12.28 5.17
N SER A 55 -3.52 -13.48 4.61
CA SER A 55 -4.35 -14.56 5.15
C SER A 55 -3.85 -15.02 6.52
N GLN A 56 -2.54 -15.21 6.66
CA GLN A 56 -1.95 -15.66 7.92
C GLN A 56 -2.08 -14.63 9.03
N SER A 57 -2.28 -13.38 8.67
CA SER A 57 -2.51 -12.30 9.64
C SER A 57 -3.99 -12.09 9.95
N ASN A 58 -4.84 -13.03 9.55
CA ASN A 58 -6.30 -12.96 9.77
C ASN A 58 -6.97 -11.79 9.09
N ASN A 59 -6.43 -11.35 7.94
CA ASN A 59 -7.05 -10.31 7.12
C ASN A 59 -7.68 -10.95 5.89
N PHE A 60 -8.68 -10.30 5.33
CA PHE A 60 -9.40 -10.84 4.20
C PHE A 60 -8.67 -10.56 2.89
N ILE A 61 -8.37 -11.63 2.14
CA ILE A 61 -7.71 -11.51 0.85
C ILE A 61 -8.61 -10.77 -0.15
N ASN A 62 -9.88 -11.15 -0.21
CA ASN A 62 -10.79 -10.61 -1.23
C ASN A 62 -11.04 -9.11 -1.12
N SER A 63 -10.99 -8.55 0.08
CA SER A 63 -11.18 -7.11 0.25
C SER A 63 -9.91 -6.31 0.00
N ASN A 64 -8.75 -6.97 0.00
CA ASN A 64 -7.47 -6.31 -0.21
C ASN A 64 -6.88 -6.59 -1.59
N PHE A 65 -7.19 -7.75 -2.17
CA PHE A 65 -6.68 -8.18 -3.48
C PHE A 65 -7.88 -8.57 -4.36
N GLY A 66 -8.63 -7.57 -4.80
CA GLY A 66 -9.82 -7.84 -5.63
C GLY A 66 -9.42 -8.20 -7.05
N VAL A 67 -9.82 -9.38 -7.52
CA VAL A 67 -9.53 -9.79 -8.89
C VAL A 67 -10.26 -8.91 -9.87
N TYR A 68 -9.55 -8.44 -10.88
CA TYR A 68 -10.10 -7.54 -11.89
C TYR A 68 -9.68 -8.03 -13.27
N PRO A 69 -10.53 -8.79 -13.96
CA PRO A 69 -10.18 -9.25 -15.30
C PRO A 69 -10.17 -8.10 -16.31
N LYS A 70 -9.19 -8.14 -17.20
CA LYS A 70 -9.01 -7.13 -18.24
C LYS A 70 -9.02 -7.79 -19.60
N ILE A 71 -9.59 -7.08 -20.58
CA ILE A 71 -9.56 -7.52 -21.97
C ILE A 71 -8.60 -6.61 -22.71
N VAL A 72 -7.59 -7.18 -23.35
CA VAL A 72 -6.63 -6.42 -24.15
C VAL A 72 -6.63 -6.94 -25.57
N LYS A 73 -6.41 -6.03 -26.51
CA LYS A 73 -6.31 -6.40 -27.92
C LYS A 73 -4.89 -6.83 -28.24
N THR A 74 -4.78 -7.96 -28.96
CA THR A 74 -3.49 -8.46 -29.42
C THR A 74 -3.64 -8.67 -30.94
N GLY A 75 -3.36 -7.62 -31.72
CA GLY A 75 -3.59 -7.68 -33.17
C GLY A 75 -5.07 -7.76 -33.49
N VAL A 76 -5.48 -8.83 -34.19
CA VAL A 76 -6.88 -9.03 -34.58
C VAL A 76 -7.70 -9.77 -33.53
N SER A 77 -7.08 -10.27 -32.49
CA SER A 77 -7.81 -11.01 -31.45
C SER A 77 -7.78 -10.27 -30.13
N THR A 78 -8.57 -10.75 -29.18
CA THR A 78 -8.57 -10.21 -27.83
C THR A 78 -8.08 -11.26 -26.85
N LYS A 79 -7.51 -10.85 -25.74
CA LYS A 79 -7.01 -11.73 -24.72
C LYS A 79 -7.49 -11.26 -23.36
N ASN A 80 -7.94 -12.19 -22.54
CA ASN A 80 -8.29 -11.90 -21.15
C ASN A 80 -7.05 -12.04 -20.29
N ILE A 81 -6.76 -11.01 -19.51
CA ILE A 81 -5.66 -11.04 -18.54
C ILE A 81 -6.21 -10.69 -17.19
N ILE A 82 -5.49 -11.06 -16.15
CA ILE A 82 -5.89 -10.80 -14.79
C ILE A 82 -5.12 -9.60 -14.25
N ASP A 83 -5.84 -8.70 -13.59
CA ASP A 83 -5.27 -7.64 -12.80
C ASP A 83 -5.89 -7.72 -11.41
N TYR A 84 -5.46 -6.88 -10.51
CA TYR A 84 -6.03 -6.79 -9.18
C TYR A 84 -6.28 -5.34 -8.83
N LYS A 85 -7.34 -5.09 -8.08
CA LYS A 85 -7.54 -3.81 -7.41
C LYS A 85 -7.05 -4.00 -5.99
N LEU A 86 -6.01 -3.28 -5.63
CA LEU A 86 -5.29 -3.47 -4.37
C LEU A 86 -5.61 -2.35 -3.39
N SER A 87 -5.80 -2.72 -2.13
CA SER A 87 -5.87 -1.74 -1.06
C SER A 87 -4.46 -1.21 -0.77
N ARG A 88 -4.37 -0.13 -0.02
CA ARG A 88 -3.07 0.39 0.45
C ARG A 88 -2.32 -0.67 1.23
N TYR A 89 -3.01 -1.38 2.10
CA TYR A 89 -2.42 -2.46 2.88
C TYR A 89 -1.83 -3.56 1.99
N ALA A 90 -2.58 -3.95 0.94
CA ALA A 90 -2.09 -4.96 0.00
C ALA A 90 -0.82 -4.48 -0.70
N CYS A 91 -0.78 -3.22 -1.09
CA CYS A 91 0.42 -2.65 -1.72
C CYS A 91 1.63 -2.72 -0.78
N TYR A 92 1.44 -2.43 0.49
CA TYR A 92 2.52 -2.50 1.46
C TYR A 92 3.03 -3.93 1.61
N LEU A 93 2.13 -4.91 1.68
CA LEU A 93 2.53 -6.30 1.77
C LEU A 93 3.29 -6.76 0.52
N ILE A 94 2.86 -6.29 -0.64
CA ILE A 94 3.55 -6.61 -1.90
C ILE A 94 4.97 -6.08 -1.88
N VAL A 95 5.14 -4.81 -1.49
CA VAL A 95 6.48 -4.22 -1.44
C VAL A 95 7.38 -4.95 -0.45
N GLN A 96 6.84 -5.34 0.70
CA GLN A 96 7.61 -6.07 1.71
C GLN A 96 8.08 -7.43 1.21
N ASN A 97 7.32 -8.05 0.31
CA ASN A 97 7.65 -9.37 -0.22
C ASN A 97 8.36 -9.33 -1.57
N ALA A 98 8.57 -8.12 -2.12
CA ALA A 98 9.21 -7.95 -3.41
C ALA A 98 10.73 -7.98 -3.28
N ASN A 99 11.39 -8.13 -4.42
CA ASN A 99 12.84 -8.29 -4.47
C ASN A 99 13.55 -6.92 -4.34
N PRO A 100 14.33 -6.70 -3.26
CA PRO A 100 15.02 -5.43 -3.06
C PRO A 100 16.14 -5.16 -4.06
N LYS A 101 16.43 -6.12 -4.93
CA LYS A 101 17.35 -5.91 -6.04
C LYS A 101 16.85 -4.80 -6.96
N PHE A 102 15.53 -4.62 -7.07
CA PHE A 102 14.95 -3.50 -7.79
C PHE A 102 15.02 -2.25 -6.91
N GLU A 103 15.56 -1.17 -7.48
CA GLU A 103 15.76 0.05 -6.72
C GLU A 103 14.46 0.58 -6.09
N ALA A 104 13.38 0.61 -6.87
CA ALA A 104 12.11 1.11 -6.36
C ALA A 104 11.59 0.26 -5.19
N VAL A 105 11.81 -1.05 -5.22
CA VAL A 105 11.42 -1.94 -4.13
C VAL A 105 12.24 -1.64 -2.87
N ALA A 106 13.57 -1.52 -3.02
CA ALA A 106 14.45 -1.23 -1.89
C ALA A 106 14.08 0.10 -1.24
N LEU A 107 13.83 1.12 -2.07
CA LEU A 107 13.42 2.44 -1.57
C LEU A 107 12.08 2.37 -0.84
N GLY A 108 11.14 1.60 -1.39
CA GLY A 108 9.83 1.42 -0.76
C GLY A 108 9.92 0.72 0.58
N GLN A 109 10.72 -0.33 0.66
CA GLN A 109 10.90 -1.07 1.91
C GLN A 109 11.51 -0.16 2.98
N THR A 110 12.50 0.63 2.61
CA THR A 110 13.14 1.56 3.53
C THR A 110 12.16 2.65 3.98
N TYR A 111 11.42 3.20 3.03
CA TYR A 111 10.43 4.23 3.33
C TYR A 111 9.39 3.73 4.35
N PHE A 112 8.84 2.54 4.11
CA PHE A 112 7.82 1.99 5.01
C PHE A 112 8.39 1.65 6.38
N ALA A 113 9.65 1.20 6.45
CA ALA A 113 10.31 0.94 7.74
C ALA A 113 10.44 2.22 8.54
N ILE A 114 10.82 3.32 7.88
CA ILE A 114 10.95 4.62 8.53
C ILE A 114 9.60 5.11 9.05
N GLN A 115 8.56 5.01 8.22
CA GLN A 115 7.23 5.44 8.62
C GLN A 115 6.68 4.62 9.78
N THR A 116 6.94 3.32 9.77
CA THR A 116 6.53 2.44 10.86
C THR A 116 7.23 2.85 12.17
N ARG A 117 8.53 3.15 12.10
CA ARG A 117 9.26 3.58 13.29
C ARG A 117 8.73 4.90 13.84
N LYS A 118 8.40 5.83 12.96
CA LYS A 118 7.81 7.10 13.38
C LYS A 118 6.49 6.87 14.11
N GLN A 119 5.67 5.97 13.59
CA GLN A 119 4.39 5.62 14.21
C GLN A 119 4.60 5.02 15.60
N GLU A 120 5.54 4.09 15.73
CA GLU A 120 5.86 3.47 17.02
C GLU A 120 6.29 4.50 18.06
N LEU A 121 7.12 5.45 17.66
CA LEU A 121 7.57 6.48 18.58
C LEU A 121 6.43 7.37 19.05
N THR A 122 5.53 7.72 18.13
CA THR A 122 4.36 8.51 18.46
C THR A 122 3.46 7.79 19.46
N GLU A 123 3.26 6.49 19.26
CA GLU A 123 2.44 5.68 20.16
C GLU A 123 3.07 5.58 21.55
N LYS A 124 4.39 5.44 21.62
CA LYS A 124 5.08 5.40 22.90
C LYS A 124 4.93 6.72 23.65
N GLU A 125 5.06 7.82 22.94
CA GLU A 125 4.88 9.14 23.54
C GLU A 125 3.47 9.29 24.08
N TYR A 126 2.48 8.87 23.30
CA TYR A 126 1.09 8.90 23.70
C TYR A 126 0.84 8.05 24.94
N SER A 127 1.44 6.87 25.03
CA SER A 127 1.23 5.95 26.14
C SER A 127 1.78 6.48 27.46
N LYS A 128 2.68 7.46 27.41
CA LYS A 128 3.25 8.07 28.61
C LYS A 128 2.35 9.17 29.19
N LEU A 129 1.31 9.56 28.48
CA LEU A 129 0.40 10.60 28.95
C LEU A 129 -0.54 10.08 30.00
N THR A 130 -0.98 10.97 30.90
CA THR A 130 -2.03 10.62 31.84
C THR A 130 -3.36 10.54 31.11
N GLU A 131 -4.38 10.00 31.78
CA GLU A 131 -5.70 9.90 31.15
C GLU A 131 -6.28 11.25 30.80
N ASP A 132 -6.05 12.27 31.64
CA ASP A 132 -6.53 13.60 31.35
C ASP A 132 -5.82 14.21 30.17
N GLU A 133 -4.50 14.02 30.06
CA GLU A 133 -3.72 14.50 28.95
C GLU A 133 -4.15 13.80 27.64
N LYS A 134 -4.45 12.51 27.72
CA LYS A 134 -4.93 11.76 26.54
C LYS A 134 -6.27 12.32 26.06
N ARG A 135 -7.14 12.68 26.98
CA ARG A 135 -8.44 13.27 26.62
C ARG A 135 -8.27 14.62 25.94
N LEU A 136 -7.39 15.45 26.44
CA LEU A 136 -7.09 16.74 25.84
C LEU A 136 -6.48 16.58 24.46
N TYR A 137 -5.58 15.63 24.30
CA TYR A 137 -4.95 15.36 23.02
C TYR A 137 -5.98 14.96 21.96
N ARG A 138 -6.90 14.07 22.32
CA ARG A 138 -7.96 13.63 21.40
C ARG A 138 -8.89 14.78 21.03
N ARG A 139 -9.22 15.62 22.00
CA ARG A 139 -10.09 16.78 21.77
C ARG A 139 -9.45 17.77 20.83
N LYS A 140 -8.16 18.02 20.99
CA LYS A 140 -7.42 18.94 20.14
C LYS A 140 -7.39 18.46 18.70
N GLN A 141 -7.15 17.18 18.49
CA GLN A 141 -7.14 16.62 17.14
C GLN A 141 -8.49 16.79 16.44
N THR A 142 -9.56 16.56 17.15
CA THR A 142 -10.90 16.73 16.62
C THR A 142 -11.16 18.20 16.29
N LYS A 143 -10.79 19.10 17.18
CA LYS A 143 -11.02 20.52 17.01
C LYS A 143 -10.25 21.11 15.83
N ASP A 144 -9.03 20.62 15.61
CA ASP A 144 -8.20 21.12 14.52
C ASP A 144 -8.62 20.55 13.16
N GLY A 145 -9.72 19.82 13.10
CA GLY A 145 -10.22 19.27 11.87
C GLY A 145 -9.53 18.00 11.45
N ASN A 146 -8.61 17.53 12.24
CA ASN A 146 -7.97 16.25 11.98
C ASN A 146 -8.98 15.18 12.27
N LYS A 147 -9.21 14.37 11.31
CA LYS A 147 -10.17 13.33 11.48
C LYS A 147 -9.61 12.26 12.38
N ILE A 148 -10.41 11.87 13.30
CA ILE A 148 -10.08 10.76 14.10
C ILE A 148 -10.31 9.56 13.27
N ILE A 149 -9.30 8.81 13.19
CA ILE A 149 -9.35 7.72 12.29
C ILE A 149 -9.42 6.48 13.07
N TYR A 150 -10.38 5.86 12.87
CA TYR A 150 -10.61 4.53 13.30
C TYR A 150 -11.96 4.22 13.35
#